data_b4943fae8714a1f0e24fe1edd5a06d67
#
_entry.id   b4943fae8714a1f0e24fe1edd5a06d67
#
_cell.length_a   1.000
_cell.length_b   1.000
_cell.length_c   1.000
_cell.angle_alpha   90.00
_cell.angle_beta   90.00
_cell.angle_gamma   90.00
#
_symmetry.space_group_name_H-M   'P 1'
#
loop_
_entity.id
_entity.type
_entity.pdbx_description
1 polymer ?
#
loop_
_entity_poly.entity_id
_entity_poly.type
_entity_poly.pdbx_seq_one_letter_code
_entity_poly.pdbx_strand_id
1 'polypeptide(L)'
;MRMIRKIIWLLLTAGLLVLSIQTASAIALGLAACLILLPLLLLPINLRAAKKLKLTAKLPVNLRKGESGTAELTVQNPTIFPICRLSCRVRLENQLNGETQIVETSCGVWPRGEQTMRLALQSPWCGRIRITVESAKLYDCFGLVGIRANFDAHGACVVQPDTFLQTLVLSPAAAHIDDTEDYSNERPGYGLSEMFQIRDYVPGDSQRQIHWKLSHKYGKLIVKDPSLPITRSAAT
;
A
#
# COMPACT_ATOMS: atom_id res chain seq x y z
N MET A 1 11.91 -1.05 -28.28
CA MET A 1 13.05 -0.10 -28.17
C MET A 1 14.38 -0.71 -27.70
N ARG A 2 14.45 -1.63 -26.74
CA ARG A 2 15.73 -2.20 -26.24
C ARG A 2 16.46 -3.07 -27.24
N MET A 3 15.74 -3.90 -27.99
CA MET A 3 16.34 -4.74 -29.05
C MET A 3 16.90 -3.90 -30.20
N ILE A 4 16.18 -2.86 -30.59
CA ILE A 4 16.60 -1.98 -31.68
C ILE A 4 17.96 -1.32 -31.38
N ARG A 5 18.19 -0.84 -30.16
CA ARG A 5 19.47 -0.23 -29.76
C ARG A 5 20.63 -1.22 -29.82
N LYS A 6 20.42 -2.48 -29.41
CA LYS A 6 21.42 -3.53 -29.51
C LYS A 6 21.75 -3.84 -30.96
N ILE A 7 20.74 -3.91 -31.82
CA ILE A 7 20.92 -4.16 -33.28
C ILE A 7 21.68 -3.00 -33.90
N ILE A 8 21.29 -1.75 -33.62
CA ILE A 8 22.00 -0.56 -34.16
C ILE A 8 23.45 -0.55 -33.69
N TRP A 9 23.71 -0.83 -32.41
CA TRP A 9 25.07 -0.87 -31.87
C TRP A 9 25.90 -1.98 -32.55
N LEU A 10 25.32 -3.17 -32.74
CA LEU A 10 25.99 -4.29 -33.43
C LEU A 10 26.26 -3.99 -34.90
N LEU A 11 25.32 -3.38 -35.61
CA LEU A 11 25.51 -2.96 -37.01
C LEU A 11 26.58 -1.89 -37.12
N LEU A 12 26.62 -0.93 -36.20
CA LEU A 12 27.62 0.14 -36.20
C LEU A 12 29.02 -0.41 -35.93
N THR A 13 29.17 -1.33 -34.98
CA THR A 13 30.47 -1.97 -34.69
C THR A 13 30.93 -2.84 -35.85
N ALA A 14 30.02 -3.62 -36.45
CA ALA A 14 30.31 -4.44 -37.62
C ALA A 14 30.70 -3.57 -38.84
N GLY A 15 29.98 -2.49 -39.09
CA GLY A 15 30.28 -1.55 -40.17
C GLY A 15 31.66 -0.89 -40.02
N LEU A 16 32.02 -0.48 -38.79
CA LEU A 16 33.35 0.07 -38.50
C LEU A 16 34.48 -0.97 -38.71
N LEU A 17 34.23 -2.23 -38.32
CA LEU A 17 35.19 -3.29 -38.56
C LEU A 17 35.40 -3.55 -40.05
N VAL A 18 34.33 -3.63 -40.85
CA VAL A 18 34.43 -3.79 -42.31
C VAL A 18 35.15 -2.59 -42.92
N LEU A 19 34.82 -1.40 -42.51
CA LEU A 19 35.50 -0.18 -43.00
C LEU A 19 36.99 -0.18 -42.67
N SER A 20 37.36 -0.62 -41.45
CA SER A 20 38.78 -0.71 -41.05
C SER A 20 39.58 -1.69 -41.91
N ILE A 21 38.95 -2.79 -42.33
CA ILE A 21 39.59 -3.79 -43.24
C ILE A 21 39.73 -3.19 -44.62
N GLN A 22 38.71 -2.52 -45.17
CA GLN A 22 38.75 -1.96 -46.53
C GLN A 22 39.71 -0.80 -46.67
N THR A 23 39.79 0.07 -45.65
CA THR A 23 40.63 1.28 -45.72
C THR A 23 41.99 1.12 -45.06
N ALA A 24 42.28 -0.04 -44.46
CA ALA A 24 43.46 -0.29 -43.64
C ALA A 24 43.70 0.79 -42.57
N SER A 25 42.61 1.44 -42.10
CA SER A 25 42.67 2.59 -41.24
C SER A 25 42.75 2.16 -39.75
N ALA A 26 43.86 2.48 -39.10
CA ALA A 26 44.06 2.25 -37.69
C ALA A 26 43.03 3.03 -36.82
N ILE A 27 42.54 4.18 -37.30
CA ILE A 27 41.54 4.98 -36.61
C ILE A 27 40.18 4.26 -36.54
N ALA A 28 39.75 3.68 -37.69
CA ALA A 28 38.48 2.94 -37.72
C ALA A 28 38.55 1.68 -36.84
N LEU A 29 39.69 0.98 -36.82
CA LEU A 29 39.93 -0.14 -35.92
C LEU A 29 39.87 0.29 -34.42
N GLY A 30 40.54 1.41 -34.10
CA GLY A 30 40.51 1.96 -32.72
C GLY A 30 39.13 2.33 -32.24
N LEU A 31 38.33 2.93 -33.13
CA LEU A 31 36.92 3.27 -32.80
C LEU A 31 36.06 2.03 -32.57
N ALA A 32 36.20 1.00 -33.44
CA ALA A 32 35.49 -0.26 -33.26
C ALA A 32 35.90 -0.96 -31.96
N ALA A 33 37.19 -1.01 -31.65
CA ALA A 33 37.70 -1.55 -30.38
C ALA A 33 37.19 -0.78 -29.18
N CYS A 34 37.15 0.54 -29.23
CA CYS A 34 36.61 1.40 -28.16
C CYS A 34 35.11 1.09 -27.92
N LEU A 35 34.31 0.98 -28.98
CA LEU A 35 32.88 0.63 -28.87
C LEU A 35 32.65 -0.72 -28.21
N ILE A 36 33.51 -1.69 -28.42
CA ILE A 36 33.40 -3.02 -27.80
C ILE A 36 33.93 -3.03 -26.39
N LEU A 37 35.10 -2.42 -26.15
CA LEU A 37 35.76 -2.45 -24.84
C LEU A 37 35.05 -1.59 -23.79
N LEU A 38 34.46 -0.45 -24.18
CA LEU A 38 33.87 0.49 -23.25
C LEU A 38 32.67 -0.09 -22.45
N PRO A 39 31.67 -0.75 -23.07
CA PRO A 39 30.62 -1.43 -22.33
C PRO A 39 31.17 -2.56 -21.46
N LEU A 40 32.19 -3.27 -21.90
CA LEU A 40 32.80 -4.36 -21.14
C LEU A 40 33.51 -3.85 -19.90
N LEU A 41 34.25 -2.73 -19.99
CA LEU A 41 34.88 -2.05 -18.84
C LEU A 41 33.88 -1.46 -17.85
N LEU A 42 32.75 -0.92 -18.36
CA LEU A 42 31.69 -0.35 -17.52
C LEU A 42 30.90 -1.43 -16.75
N LEU A 43 30.91 -2.67 -17.22
CA LEU A 43 30.14 -3.75 -16.61
C LEU A 43 30.50 -4.01 -15.12
N PRO A 44 31.79 -4.21 -14.73
CA PRO A 44 32.15 -4.41 -13.33
C PRO A 44 31.89 -3.18 -12.46
N ILE A 45 32.00 -1.99 -13.03
CA ILE A 45 31.70 -0.72 -12.36
C ILE A 45 30.20 -0.67 -12.01
N ASN A 46 29.35 -0.93 -13.01
CA ASN A 46 27.90 -0.95 -12.83
C ASN A 46 27.44 -2.07 -11.87
N LEU A 47 28.10 -3.22 -11.87
CA LEU A 47 27.85 -4.30 -10.91
C LEU A 47 28.13 -3.87 -9.47
N ARG A 48 29.27 -3.17 -9.25
CA ARG A 48 29.59 -2.62 -7.90
C ARG A 48 28.63 -1.51 -7.51
N ALA A 49 28.27 -0.65 -8.46
CA ALA A 49 27.29 0.42 -8.22
C ALA A 49 25.92 -0.14 -7.84
N ALA A 50 25.42 -1.14 -8.57
CA ALA A 50 24.14 -1.78 -8.28
C ALA A 50 24.03 -2.37 -6.87
N LYS A 51 25.15 -2.86 -6.30
CA LYS A 51 25.20 -3.38 -4.93
C LYS A 51 25.24 -2.28 -3.86
N LYS A 52 25.73 -1.08 -4.20
CA LYS A 52 25.91 0.02 -3.22
C LYS A 52 24.77 1.02 -3.23
N LEU A 53 23.92 1.02 -4.25
CA LEU A 53 22.74 1.89 -4.35
C LEU A 53 21.80 1.68 -3.16
N LYS A 54 21.26 2.79 -2.65
CA LYS A 54 20.20 2.77 -1.64
C LYS A 54 18.94 3.37 -2.23
N LEU A 55 17.82 2.72 -1.99
CA LEU A 55 16.50 3.20 -2.37
C LEU A 55 15.65 3.37 -1.12
N THR A 56 15.09 4.54 -0.94
CA THR A 56 14.20 4.87 0.17
C THR A 56 12.84 5.30 -0.38
N ALA A 57 11.77 4.74 0.13
CA ALA A 57 10.42 5.13 -0.22
C ALA A 57 9.83 6.00 0.88
N LYS A 58 9.36 7.22 0.52
CA LYS A 58 8.58 8.10 1.38
C LYS A 58 7.17 8.20 0.83
N LEU A 59 6.18 7.90 1.67
CA LEU A 59 4.78 7.92 1.30
C LEU A 59 4.01 8.89 2.20
N PRO A 60 2.93 9.49 1.69
CA PRO A 60 1.98 10.17 2.54
C PRO A 60 1.35 9.16 3.50
N VAL A 61 1.16 9.57 4.74
CA VAL A 61 0.59 8.68 5.78
C VAL A 61 -0.86 8.36 5.46
N ASN A 62 -1.63 9.37 5.05
CA ASN A 62 -3.05 9.27 4.77
C ASN A 62 -3.39 10.02 3.48
N LEU A 63 -4.35 9.48 2.73
CA LEU A 63 -4.98 10.09 1.57
C LEU A 63 -6.51 9.98 1.73
N ARG A 64 -7.25 10.88 1.14
CA ARG A 64 -8.71 10.73 1.00
C ARG A 64 -9.04 9.96 -0.26
N LYS A 65 -10.18 9.31 -0.26
CA LYS A 65 -10.70 8.59 -1.44
C LYS A 65 -10.76 9.53 -2.64
N GLY A 66 -10.18 9.10 -3.79
CA GLY A 66 -10.15 9.91 -5.02
C GLY A 66 -9.13 11.05 -5.03
N GLU A 67 -8.51 11.37 -3.90
CA GLU A 67 -7.45 12.38 -3.84
C GLU A 67 -6.17 11.84 -4.48
N SER A 68 -5.46 12.73 -5.19
CA SER A 68 -4.15 12.40 -5.76
C SER A 68 -3.05 12.78 -4.77
N GLY A 69 -2.33 11.76 -4.32
CA GLY A 69 -1.12 11.92 -3.52
C GLY A 69 0.13 11.66 -4.33
N THR A 70 1.29 11.91 -3.75
CA THR A 70 2.57 11.64 -4.37
C THR A 70 3.41 10.75 -3.47
N ALA A 71 3.84 9.60 -3.98
CA ALA A 71 4.87 8.80 -3.35
C ALA A 71 6.23 9.24 -3.90
N GLU A 72 7.21 9.39 -3.02
CA GLU A 72 8.56 9.76 -3.39
C GLU A 72 9.50 8.56 -3.18
N LEU A 73 10.15 8.17 -4.27
CA LEU A 73 11.22 7.16 -4.25
C LEU A 73 12.56 7.86 -4.43
N THR A 74 13.34 7.94 -3.38
CA THR A 74 14.66 8.58 -3.38
C THR A 74 15.74 7.54 -3.55
N VAL A 75 16.53 7.69 -4.61
CA VAL A 75 17.69 6.87 -4.92
C VAL A 75 18.94 7.63 -4.54
N GLN A 76 19.79 7.02 -3.72
CA GLN A 76 21.09 7.55 -3.34
C GLN A 76 22.20 6.75 -4.01
N ASN A 77 23.10 7.44 -4.69
CA ASN A 77 24.28 6.89 -5.33
C ASN A 77 25.54 7.22 -4.53
N PRO A 78 26.04 6.36 -3.64
CA PRO A 78 27.26 6.62 -2.87
C PRO A 78 28.53 6.46 -3.70
N THR A 79 28.44 6.07 -4.98
CA THR A 79 29.59 5.83 -5.83
C THR A 79 30.08 7.09 -6.54
N ILE A 80 31.34 7.07 -7.00
CA ILE A 80 31.93 8.17 -7.80
C ILE A 80 31.52 8.11 -9.28
N PHE A 81 30.81 7.04 -9.69
CA PHE A 81 30.38 6.87 -11.06
C PHE A 81 28.91 7.30 -11.24
N PRO A 82 28.61 8.03 -12.33
CA PRO A 82 27.23 8.41 -12.61
C PRO A 82 26.40 7.18 -12.99
N ILE A 83 25.15 7.18 -12.60
CA ILE A 83 24.16 6.20 -13.01
C ILE A 83 23.34 6.81 -14.13
N CYS A 84 23.55 6.33 -15.35
CA CYS A 84 22.90 6.90 -16.52
C CYS A 84 21.40 6.62 -16.51
N ARG A 85 20.99 5.42 -16.12
CA ARG A 85 19.58 5.05 -16.05
C ARG A 85 19.33 3.92 -15.07
N LEU A 86 18.53 4.20 -14.05
CA LEU A 86 17.92 3.22 -13.17
C LEU A 86 16.44 3.11 -13.52
N SER A 87 15.95 1.93 -13.87
CA SER A 87 14.53 1.68 -14.13
C SER A 87 13.98 0.82 -13.03
N CYS A 88 12.96 1.34 -12.32
CA CYS A 88 12.27 0.66 -11.24
C CYS A 88 10.86 0.27 -11.68
N ARG A 89 10.46 -0.97 -11.35
CA ARG A 89 9.08 -1.44 -11.47
C ARG A 89 8.50 -1.51 -10.07
N VAL A 90 7.48 -0.71 -9.85
CA VAL A 90 6.83 -0.52 -8.55
C VAL A 90 5.43 -1.10 -8.62
N ARG A 91 5.13 -1.99 -7.69
CA ARG A 91 3.79 -2.55 -7.50
C ARG A 91 3.08 -1.76 -6.42
N LEU A 92 1.90 -1.29 -6.73
CA LEU A 92 0.93 -0.68 -5.84
C LEU A 92 -0.21 -1.69 -5.66
N GLU A 93 -0.44 -2.13 -4.45
CA GLU A 93 -1.46 -3.14 -4.13
C GLU A 93 -2.40 -2.61 -3.04
N ASN A 94 -3.68 -2.54 -3.34
CA ASN A 94 -4.69 -2.24 -2.34
C ASN A 94 -5.07 -3.54 -1.62
N GLN A 95 -4.75 -3.61 -0.33
CA GLN A 95 -4.95 -4.81 0.48
C GLN A 95 -6.43 -5.14 0.77
N LEU A 96 -7.34 -4.19 0.54
CA LEU A 96 -8.77 -4.40 0.81
C LEU A 96 -9.46 -5.14 -0.34
N ASN A 97 -9.20 -4.73 -1.59
CA ASN A 97 -9.86 -5.29 -2.78
C ASN A 97 -8.92 -6.13 -3.66
N GLY A 98 -7.62 -6.22 -3.32
CA GLY A 98 -6.62 -6.95 -4.09
C GLY A 98 -6.23 -6.29 -5.42
N GLU A 99 -6.70 -5.08 -5.69
CA GLU A 99 -6.35 -4.37 -6.92
C GLU A 99 -4.87 -4.05 -6.96
N THR A 100 -4.23 -4.37 -8.08
CA THR A 100 -2.79 -4.20 -8.26
C THR A 100 -2.51 -3.34 -9.48
N GLN A 101 -1.71 -2.29 -9.29
CA GLN A 101 -1.22 -1.43 -10.36
C GLN A 101 0.30 -1.51 -10.41
N ILE A 102 0.85 -1.67 -11.61
CA ILE A 102 2.30 -1.68 -11.82
C ILE A 102 2.70 -0.38 -12.53
N VAL A 103 3.62 0.36 -11.92
CA VAL A 103 4.15 1.61 -12.47
C VAL A 103 5.63 1.44 -12.74
N GLU A 104 6.05 1.75 -13.97
CA GLU A 104 7.46 1.78 -14.34
C GLU A 104 7.96 3.23 -14.31
N THR A 105 9.02 3.46 -13.55
CA THR A 105 9.69 4.76 -13.49
C THR A 105 11.17 4.62 -13.73
N SER A 106 11.83 5.68 -14.17
CA SER A 106 13.28 5.65 -14.39
C SER A 106 13.90 7.02 -14.11
N CYS A 107 15.10 7.00 -13.54
CA CYS A 107 15.91 8.20 -13.30
C CYS A 107 17.38 7.95 -13.62
N GLY A 108 18.13 9.01 -13.80
CA GLY A 108 19.59 9.04 -13.71
C GLY A 108 19.99 9.61 -12.36
N VAL A 109 21.15 9.21 -11.84
CA VAL A 109 21.65 9.73 -10.54
C VAL A 109 23.11 10.12 -10.68
N TRP A 110 23.42 11.34 -10.29
CA TRP A 110 24.79 11.86 -10.30
C TRP A 110 25.70 11.12 -9.31
N PRO A 111 27.03 11.16 -9.51
CA PRO A 111 28.00 10.64 -8.55
C PRO A 111 27.81 11.27 -7.17
N ARG A 112 27.80 10.46 -6.13
CA ARG A 112 27.61 10.91 -4.72
C ARG A 112 26.37 11.78 -4.52
N GLY A 113 25.39 11.64 -5.42
CA GLY A 113 24.15 12.42 -5.42
C GLY A 113 22.94 11.57 -5.07
N GLU A 114 21.83 12.24 -4.97
CA GLU A 114 20.52 11.62 -4.81
C GLU A 114 19.52 12.16 -5.84
N GLN A 115 18.56 11.33 -6.19
CA GLN A 115 17.50 11.70 -7.11
C GLN A 115 16.17 11.13 -6.62
N THR A 116 15.15 11.98 -6.58
CA THR A 116 13.81 11.59 -6.18
C THR A 116 12.91 11.42 -7.39
N MET A 117 12.29 10.26 -7.49
CA MET A 117 11.23 9.96 -8.45
C MET A 117 9.88 10.12 -7.77
N ARG A 118 8.98 10.85 -8.41
CA ARG A 118 7.61 11.06 -7.92
C ARG A 118 6.64 10.15 -8.65
N LEU A 119 5.87 9.41 -7.89
CA LEU A 119 4.83 8.51 -8.38
C LEU A 119 3.48 9.08 -7.94
N ALA A 120 2.59 9.29 -8.89
CA ALA A 120 1.21 9.65 -8.57
C ALA A 120 0.51 8.45 -7.93
N LEU A 121 -0.10 8.70 -6.79
CA LEU A 121 -0.94 7.76 -6.06
C LEU A 121 -2.36 8.27 -6.12
N GLN A 122 -3.25 7.49 -6.69
CA GLN A 122 -4.68 7.75 -6.67
C GLN A 122 -5.41 6.42 -6.56
N SER A 123 -6.39 6.35 -5.67
CA SER A 123 -7.23 5.18 -5.54
C SER A 123 -8.69 5.59 -5.45
N PRO A 124 -9.56 5.00 -6.27
CA PRO A 124 -11.00 5.16 -6.15
C PRO A 124 -11.58 4.38 -4.98
N TRP A 125 -10.79 3.52 -4.35
CA TRP A 125 -11.19 2.65 -3.25
C TRP A 125 -10.46 3.01 -1.96
N CYS A 126 -11.17 2.91 -0.85
CA CYS A 126 -10.57 2.98 0.48
C CYS A 126 -9.70 1.74 0.73
N GLY A 127 -8.79 1.84 1.68
CA GLY A 127 -7.97 0.70 2.09
C GLY A 127 -6.50 1.06 2.26
N ARG A 128 -5.72 0.06 2.60
CA ARG A 128 -4.28 0.21 2.76
C ARG A 128 -3.58 -0.13 1.44
N ILE A 129 -2.94 0.86 0.82
CA ILE A 129 -2.12 0.68 -0.37
C ILE A 129 -0.71 0.32 0.08
N ARG A 130 -0.25 -0.89 -0.28
CA ARG A 130 1.13 -1.32 -0.11
C ARG A 130 1.91 -0.99 -1.37
N ILE A 131 3.08 -0.38 -1.19
CA ILE A 131 4.03 -0.10 -2.27
C ILE A 131 5.22 -1.03 -2.10
N THR A 132 5.56 -1.76 -3.16
CA THR A 132 6.69 -2.68 -3.18
C THR A 132 7.47 -2.51 -4.48
N VAL A 133 8.79 -2.41 -4.37
CA VAL A 133 9.65 -2.39 -5.56
C VAL A 133 9.93 -3.83 -6.00
N GLU A 134 9.24 -4.27 -7.06
CA GLU A 134 9.39 -5.63 -7.59
C GLU A 134 10.75 -5.89 -8.23
N SER A 135 11.21 -4.93 -9.00
CA SER A 135 12.49 -5.05 -9.69
C SER A 135 13.07 -3.68 -10.02
N ALA A 136 14.37 -3.58 -9.91
CA ALA A 136 15.12 -2.44 -10.39
C ALA A 136 16.25 -2.92 -11.31
N LYS A 137 16.47 -2.18 -12.38
CA LYS A 137 17.52 -2.48 -13.37
C LYS A 137 18.34 -1.23 -13.65
N LEU A 138 19.63 -1.36 -13.41
CA LEU A 138 20.63 -0.36 -13.75
C LEU A 138 21.08 -0.61 -15.19
N TYR A 139 21.01 0.40 -16.02
CA TYR A 139 21.48 0.34 -17.39
C TYR A 139 22.76 1.17 -17.55
N ASP A 140 23.66 0.67 -18.37
CA ASP A 140 24.84 1.40 -18.83
C ASP A 140 24.43 2.62 -19.68
N CYS A 141 25.38 3.49 -19.99
CA CYS A 141 25.14 4.70 -20.78
C CYS A 141 24.59 4.42 -22.18
N PHE A 142 24.94 3.27 -22.76
CA PHE A 142 24.42 2.82 -24.06
C PHE A 142 23.08 2.09 -23.95
N GLY A 143 22.71 1.65 -22.75
CA GLY A 143 21.51 0.87 -22.50
C GLY A 143 21.55 -0.53 -23.08
N LEU A 144 22.75 -1.08 -23.27
CA LEU A 144 23.01 -2.41 -23.83
C LEU A 144 22.86 -3.49 -22.77
N VAL A 145 23.41 -3.24 -21.59
CA VAL A 145 23.42 -4.18 -20.47
C VAL A 145 22.55 -3.64 -19.32
N GLY A 146 21.65 -4.47 -18.83
CA GLY A 146 20.83 -4.17 -17.68
C GLY A 146 21.17 -5.08 -16.50
N ILE A 147 21.68 -4.50 -15.43
CA ILE A 147 22.06 -5.21 -14.21
C ILE A 147 20.93 -5.09 -13.21
N ARG A 148 20.51 -6.20 -12.60
CA ARG A 148 19.52 -6.19 -11.53
C ARG A 148 20.13 -5.58 -10.27
N ALA A 149 19.42 -4.64 -9.69
CA ALA A 149 19.69 -4.11 -8.36
C ALA A 149 18.53 -4.56 -7.46
N ASN A 150 18.86 -5.14 -6.32
CA ASN A 150 17.86 -5.59 -5.36
C ASN A 150 17.71 -4.50 -4.30
N PHE A 151 16.49 -4.01 -4.15
CA PHE A 151 16.13 -3.06 -3.11
C PHE A 151 14.99 -3.65 -2.29
N ASP A 152 15.15 -3.59 -0.99
CA ASP A 152 14.07 -3.87 -0.05
C ASP A 152 13.42 -2.55 0.37
N ALA A 153 12.74 -1.91 -0.60
CA ALA A 153 12.00 -0.70 -0.36
C ALA A 153 10.50 -0.99 -0.42
N HIS A 154 9.87 -0.86 0.73
CA HIS A 154 8.44 -1.03 0.90
C HIS A 154 7.87 0.10 1.72
N GLY A 155 6.59 0.32 1.56
CA GLY A 155 5.85 1.34 2.31
C GLY A 155 4.36 1.09 2.21
N ALA A 156 3.61 1.79 3.03
CA ALA A 156 2.16 1.73 2.99
C ALA A 156 1.56 3.12 3.20
N CYS A 157 0.44 3.37 2.53
CA CYS A 157 -0.40 4.54 2.68
C CYS A 157 -1.82 4.09 2.96
N VAL A 158 -2.56 4.83 3.79
CA VAL A 158 -3.96 4.52 4.10
C VAL A 158 -4.84 5.50 3.36
N VAL A 159 -5.75 4.97 2.54
CA VAL A 159 -6.80 5.73 1.87
C VAL A 159 -8.05 5.70 2.74
N GLN A 160 -8.40 6.86 3.30
CA GLN A 160 -9.54 7.02 4.18
C GLN A 160 -10.83 7.22 3.37
N PRO A 161 -11.99 6.74 3.88
CA PRO A 161 -13.27 7.05 3.29
C PRO A 161 -13.63 8.52 3.46
N ASP A 162 -14.54 8.99 2.62
CA ASP A 162 -15.16 10.30 2.83
C ASP A 162 -16.02 10.24 4.09
N THR A 163 -15.83 11.24 4.96
CA THR A 163 -16.62 11.39 6.19
C THR A 163 -17.51 12.61 6.07
N PHE A 164 -18.74 12.46 6.47
CA PHE A 164 -19.70 13.56 6.59
C PHE A 164 -20.23 13.62 8.02
N LEU A 165 -20.45 14.83 8.51
CA LEU A 165 -21.06 15.05 9.79
C LEU A 165 -22.56 14.89 9.65
N GLN A 166 -23.12 13.91 10.36
CA GLN A 166 -24.56 13.73 10.46
C GLN A 166 -24.99 13.96 11.91
N THR A 167 -25.96 14.85 12.10
CA THR A 167 -26.58 15.04 13.40
C THR A 167 -27.54 13.88 13.64
N LEU A 168 -27.18 13.01 14.58
CA LEU A 168 -28.05 11.93 15.03
C LEU A 168 -28.88 12.46 16.21
N VAL A 169 -30.20 12.50 16.03
CA VAL A 169 -31.12 12.69 17.14
C VAL A 169 -31.32 11.31 17.76
N LEU A 170 -30.61 11.04 18.83
CA LEU A 170 -30.81 9.81 19.59
C LEU A 170 -32.15 9.88 20.29
N SER A 171 -33.08 9.00 19.91
CA SER A 171 -34.31 8.79 20.70
C SER A 171 -33.89 8.24 22.07
N PRO A 172 -34.51 8.71 23.17
CA PRO A 172 -34.22 8.18 24.52
C PRO A 172 -34.31 6.66 24.61
N ALA A 173 -35.15 6.04 23.79
CA ALA A 173 -35.27 4.57 23.68
C ALA A 173 -34.04 3.88 23.05
N ALA A 174 -33.24 4.60 22.24
CA ALA A 174 -32.01 4.06 21.62
C ALA A 174 -30.77 4.29 22.49
N ALA A 175 -30.84 5.20 23.48
CA ALA A 175 -29.73 5.51 24.38
C ALA A 175 -29.51 4.44 25.49
N HIS A 176 -30.33 3.40 25.52
CA HIS A 176 -30.26 2.35 26.55
C HIS A 176 -29.40 1.14 26.16
N ILE A 177 -28.49 1.28 25.20
CA ILE A 177 -27.47 0.25 24.88
C ILE A 177 -26.13 0.74 25.44
N ASP A 178 -26.10 1.08 26.71
CA ASP A 178 -24.83 1.31 27.40
C ASP A 178 -24.61 0.20 28.44
N ASP A 179 -23.41 -0.35 28.43
CA ASP A 179 -22.87 -1.30 29.39
C ASP A 179 -22.71 -0.67 30.76
N THR A 180 -23.77 -0.07 31.30
CA THR A 180 -23.79 0.37 32.70
C THR A 180 -24.13 -0.82 33.58
N GLU A 181 -23.22 -1.19 34.46
CA GLU A 181 -23.36 -2.30 35.42
C GLU A 181 -24.46 -2.04 36.50
N ASP A 182 -25.01 -0.84 36.53
CA ASP A 182 -26.03 -0.46 37.50
C ASP A 182 -27.44 -0.55 36.91
N TYR A 183 -28.22 -1.50 37.37
CA TYR A 183 -29.62 -1.73 36.96
C TYR A 183 -30.62 -1.29 38.03
N SER A 184 -31.75 -0.71 37.60
CA SER A 184 -32.81 -0.28 38.53
C SER A 184 -33.63 -1.45 39.07
N ASN A 185 -33.72 -1.54 40.36
CA ASN A 185 -34.62 -2.49 41.04
C ASN A 185 -36.08 -1.99 41.11
N GLU A 186 -36.37 -0.78 40.64
CA GLU A 186 -37.67 -0.15 40.79
C GLU A 186 -38.50 -0.03 39.51
N ARG A 187 -37.84 -0.14 38.31
CA ARG A 187 -38.51 0.04 37.02
C ARG A 187 -38.18 -1.06 36.00
N PRO A 188 -39.21 -1.64 35.37
CA PRO A 188 -38.99 -2.62 34.29
C PRO A 188 -38.40 -1.95 33.04
N GLY A 189 -37.48 -2.63 32.33
CA GLY A 189 -36.77 -2.17 31.14
C GLY A 189 -36.87 -3.12 29.96
N TYR A 190 -36.08 -2.84 28.90
CA TYR A 190 -36.06 -3.65 27.68
C TYR A 190 -34.77 -4.46 27.52
N GLY A 191 -33.80 -4.37 28.43
CA GLY A 191 -32.55 -5.09 28.40
C GLY A 191 -32.66 -6.55 28.86
N LEU A 192 -31.91 -7.47 28.30
CA LEU A 192 -31.93 -8.92 28.62
C LEU A 192 -30.92 -9.32 29.71
N SER A 193 -30.13 -8.36 30.24
CA SER A 193 -28.96 -8.64 31.07
C SER A 193 -29.31 -8.98 32.50
N GLU A 194 -30.27 -8.25 33.13
CA GLU A 194 -30.73 -8.54 34.48
C GLU A 194 -32.26 -8.64 34.58
N MET A 195 -32.73 -9.49 35.48
CA MET A 195 -34.13 -9.72 35.68
C MET A 195 -34.65 -8.82 36.82
N PHE A 196 -35.63 -7.99 36.51
CA PHE A 196 -36.34 -7.19 37.50
C PHE A 196 -37.26 -8.07 38.36
N GLN A 197 -38.13 -8.82 37.67
CA GLN A 197 -39.07 -9.73 38.34
C GLN A 197 -39.54 -10.85 37.41
N ILE A 198 -40.18 -11.83 38.02
CA ILE A 198 -40.81 -12.96 37.35
C ILE A 198 -42.30 -12.86 37.59
N ARG A 199 -43.11 -12.80 36.53
CA ARG A 199 -44.58 -12.73 36.60
C ARG A 199 -45.25 -13.68 35.64
N ASP A 200 -46.55 -13.87 35.84
CA ASP A 200 -47.36 -14.66 34.92
C ASP A 200 -47.50 -13.97 33.55
N TYR A 201 -47.56 -14.74 32.51
CA TYR A 201 -47.70 -14.27 31.11
C TYR A 201 -49.07 -13.59 30.94
N VAL A 202 -49.07 -12.45 30.29
CA VAL A 202 -50.30 -11.73 29.87
C VAL A 202 -50.32 -11.70 28.33
N PRO A 203 -51.49 -11.92 27.66
CA PRO A 203 -51.58 -11.79 26.21
C PRO A 203 -51.05 -10.44 25.72
N GLY A 204 -50.05 -10.46 24.84
CA GLY A 204 -49.29 -9.32 24.34
C GLY A 204 -47.81 -9.30 24.79
N ASP A 205 -47.40 -10.10 25.74
CA ASP A 205 -45.99 -10.24 26.12
C ASP A 205 -45.17 -10.93 25.03
N SER A 206 -43.93 -10.53 24.91
CA SER A 206 -43.00 -11.13 23.93
C SER A 206 -42.68 -12.56 24.31
N GLN A 207 -42.81 -13.48 23.36
CA GLN A 207 -42.45 -14.91 23.52
C GLN A 207 -40.95 -15.11 23.87
N ARG A 208 -40.08 -14.16 23.52
CA ARG A 208 -38.64 -14.19 23.87
C ARG A 208 -38.38 -14.00 25.36
N GLN A 209 -39.31 -13.40 26.10
CA GLN A 209 -39.21 -13.15 27.53
C GLN A 209 -39.76 -14.30 28.38
N ILE A 210 -40.33 -15.37 27.75
CA ILE A 210 -40.86 -16.51 28.50
C ILE A 210 -39.73 -17.30 29.11
N HIS A 211 -39.86 -17.57 30.43
CA HIS A 211 -38.93 -18.40 31.16
C HIS A 211 -39.34 -19.89 31.04
N TRP A 212 -39.01 -20.52 29.95
CA TRP A 212 -39.44 -21.88 29.60
C TRP A 212 -39.22 -22.91 30.73
N LYS A 213 -38.06 -22.85 31.41
CA LYS A 213 -37.75 -23.78 32.51
C LYS A 213 -38.70 -23.66 33.70
N LEU A 214 -39.07 -22.42 34.11
CA LEU A 214 -40.04 -22.23 35.17
C LEU A 214 -41.47 -22.47 34.70
N SER A 215 -41.81 -22.10 33.50
CA SER A 215 -43.13 -22.36 32.90
C SER A 215 -43.44 -23.82 32.90
N HIS A 216 -42.49 -24.65 32.51
CA HIS A 216 -42.63 -26.12 32.52
C HIS A 216 -42.80 -26.67 33.95
N LYS A 217 -42.05 -26.13 34.94
CA LYS A 217 -42.11 -26.58 36.32
C LYS A 217 -43.44 -26.24 36.99
N TYR A 218 -44.02 -25.10 36.69
CA TYR A 218 -45.26 -24.63 37.33
C TYR A 218 -46.52 -24.85 36.48
N GLY A 219 -46.40 -25.41 35.26
CA GLY A 219 -47.52 -25.68 34.37
C GLY A 219 -48.28 -24.46 33.86
N LYS A 220 -47.66 -23.26 33.95
CA LYS A 220 -48.20 -21.98 33.46
C LYS A 220 -47.09 -21.13 32.80
N LEU A 221 -47.47 -20.29 31.86
CA LEU A 221 -46.49 -19.43 31.19
C LEU A 221 -46.02 -18.33 32.17
N ILE A 222 -44.71 -18.23 32.32
CA ILE A 222 -44.03 -17.29 33.20
C ILE A 222 -43.09 -16.44 32.37
N VAL A 223 -43.09 -15.12 32.54
CA VAL A 223 -42.30 -14.15 31.82
C VAL A 223 -41.25 -13.53 32.74
N LYS A 224 -40.08 -13.24 32.17
CA LYS A 224 -39.02 -12.49 32.80
C LYS A 224 -39.17 -11.03 32.41
N ASP A 225 -39.41 -10.14 33.38
CA ASP A 225 -39.35 -8.72 33.12
C ASP A 225 -37.92 -8.21 33.33
N PRO A 226 -37.30 -7.61 32.31
CA PRO A 226 -35.95 -7.06 32.43
C PRO A 226 -35.93 -5.77 33.25
N SER A 227 -34.80 -5.47 33.93
CA SER A 227 -34.58 -4.20 34.62
C SER A 227 -34.09 -3.10 33.67
N LEU A 228 -34.32 -1.84 34.03
CA LEU A 228 -33.79 -0.68 33.32
C LEU A 228 -32.38 -0.36 33.80
N PRO A 229 -31.40 -0.15 32.87
CA PRO A 229 -30.10 0.38 33.27
C PRO A 229 -30.24 1.80 33.83
N ILE A 230 -29.57 2.07 34.95
CA ILE A 230 -29.54 3.40 35.56
C ILE A 230 -28.46 4.22 34.89
N THR A 231 -28.82 5.09 33.98
CA THR A 231 -27.90 6.11 33.44
C THR A 231 -27.74 7.22 34.49
N ARG A 232 -26.60 7.26 35.17
CA ARG A 232 -26.19 8.45 35.92
C ARG A 232 -25.82 9.53 34.92
N SER A 233 -26.71 10.45 34.63
CA SER A 233 -26.36 11.72 33.99
C SER A 233 -25.45 12.48 34.95
N ALA A 234 -24.16 12.53 34.68
CA ALA A 234 -23.28 13.48 35.34
C ALA A 234 -23.71 14.88 34.90
N ALA A 235 -24.46 15.54 35.78
CA ALA A 235 -24.71 16.97 35.68
C ALA A 235 -23.40 17.67 36.05
N THR A 236 -22.77 18.30 35.07
CA THR A 236 -21.79 19.37 35.25
C THR A 236 -22.43 20.69 34.96
#